data_2d5ba38e8669b3ae10558e82117f9e77
#
_entry.id   2d5ba38e8669b3ae10558e82117f9e77
#
_cell.length_a   1.000
_cell.length_b   1.000
_cell.length_c   1.000
_cell.angle_alpha   90.00
_cell.angle_beta   90.00
_cell.angle_gamma   90.00
#
_symmetry.space_group_name_H-M   'P 1'
#
loop_
_entity.id
_entity.type
_entity.pdbx_description
1 polymer ?
#
loop_
_entity_poly.entity_id
_entity_poly.type
_entity_poly.pdbx_seq_one_letter_code
_entity_poly.pdbx_strand_id
1 'polypeptide(L)'
;MDTHEAVTLIATAVPRRPGTWGEFGAGDGTFTRALVELLGPHSRIYAIDRDARAVAVLKRWAAKEAATVTPVVADFTRPFDLPGLEEPRLDGILLANALHFVPDAAVVLGRLTAWVRPGGRVVLVEYDRRAASRWVPYPIPLARLAALTASAGLTSPSITATRPSAFGGILYVAAADRLADDATKPTSLPAAARIL
;
A
#
# COMPACT_ATOMS: atom_id res chain seq x y z
N MET A 1 -8.59 -14.85 5.23
CA MET A 1 -8.08 -13.94 6.28
C MET A 1 -9.22 -13.03 6.66
N ASP A 2 -9.56 -12.97 7.93
CA ASP A 2 -10.52 -12.00 8.45
C ASP A 2 -9.81 -10.72 8.92
N THR A 3 -10.58 -9.70 9.37
CA THR A 3 -10.04 -8.42 9.81
C THR A 3 -9.13 -8.55 11.04
N HIS A 4 -9.50 -9.40 12.01
CA HIS A 4 -8.70 -9.59 13.23
C HIS A 4 -7.33 -10.21 12.92
N GLU A 5 -7.30 -11.20 12.04
CA GLU A 5 -6.04 -11.78 11.54
C GLU A 5 -5.19 -10.74 10.80
N ALA A 6 -5.81 -9.85 10.00
CA ALA A 6 -5.12 -8.78 9.30
C ALA A 6 -4.55 -7.74 10.26
N VAL A 7 -5.30 -7.33 11.29
CA VAL A 7 -4.83 -6.44 12.37
C VAL A 7 -3.59 -7.03 13.03
N THR A 8 -3.68 -8.28 13.48
CA THR A 8 -2.57 -8.98 14.14
C THR A 8 -1.33 -9.04 13.24
N LEU A 9 -1.55 -9.33 11.96
CA LEU A 9 -0.48 -9.51 10.98
C LEU A 9 0.32 -8.22 10.74
N ILE A 10 -0.35 -7.07 10.62
CA ILE A 10 0.31 -5.79 10.29
C ILE A 10 0.56 -4.88 11.49
N ALA A 11 0.19 -5.29 12.70
CA ALA A 11 0.25 -4.46 13.91
C ALA A 11 1.63 -3.87 14.23
N THR A 12 2.71 -4.60 13.93
CA THR A 12 4.09 -4.14 14.16
C THR A 12 4.59 -3.21 13.03
N ALA A 13 4.03 -3.34 11.83
CA ALA A 13 4.42 -2.53 10.67
C ALA A 13 3.72 -1.17 10.63
N VAL A 14 2.48 -1.10 11.12
CA VAL A 14 1.64 0.10 11.10
C VAL A 14 1.72 0.81 12.45
N PRO A 15 2.08 2.12 12.49
CA PRO A 15 2.13 2.86 13.76
C PRO A 15 0.74 3.05 14.35
N ARG A 16 0.59 2.85 15.67
CA ARG A 16 -0.69 3.04 16.38
C ARG A 16 -0.92 4.53 16.69
N ARG A 17 -1.10 5.33 15.66
CA ARG A 17 -1.40 6.76 15.78
C ARG A 17 -2.17 7.24 14.55
N PRO A 18 -3.02 8.26 14.68
CA PRO A 18 -3.72 8.85 13.54
C PRO A 18 -2.80 9.29 12.43
N GLY A 19 -3.29 9.19 11.19
CA GLY A 19 -2.55 9.59 10.00
C GLY A 19 -3.37 9.44 8.72
N THR A 20 -2.82 9.95 7.63
CA THR A 20 -3.40 9.81 6.29
C THR A 20 -2.69 8.67 5.55
N TRP A 21 -3.43 7.62 5.22
CA TRP A 21 -2.88 6.42 4.60
C TRP A 21 -3.54 6.08 3.27
N GLY A 22 -2.77 5.43 2.40
CA GLY A 22 -3.28 4.81 1.17
C GLY A 22 -3.16 3.29 1.24
N GLU A 23 -4.22 2.57 0.87
CA GLU A 23 -4.18 1.13 0.61
C GLU A 23 -4.40 0.88 -0.87
N PHE A 24 -3.43 0.24 -1.52
CA PHE A 24 -3.47 -0.04 -2.95
C PHE A 24 -3.73 -1.52 -3.22
N GLY A 25 -4.87 -1.81 -3.86
CA GLY A 25 -5.43 -3.15 -3.98
C GLY A 25 -6.28 -3.53 -2.77
N ALA A 26 -7.16 -2.61 -2.35
CA ALA A 26 -7.94 -2.76 -1.13
C ALA A 26 -8.98 -3.90 -1.17
N GLY A 27 -9.39 -4.32 -2.36
CA GLY A 27 -10.42 -5.35 -2.52
C GLY A 27 -11.71 -4.96 -1.80
N ASP A 28 -12.27 -5.90 -1.06
CA ASP A 28 -13.47 -5.68 -0.23
C ASP A 28 -13.17 -5.04 1.15
N GLY A 29 -11.90 -4.69 1.43
CA GLY A 29 -11.48 -3.86 2.54
C GLY A 29 -11.06 -4.60 3.81
N THR A 30 -10.59 -5.84 3.73
CA THR A 30 -10.08 -6.56 4.91
C THR A 30 -8.94 -5.79 5.59
N PHE A 31 -7.96 -5.34 4.83
CA PHE A 31 -6.85 -4.56 5.37
C PHE A 31 -7.20 -3.08 5.60
N THR A 32 -8.18 -2.52 4.86
CA THR A 32 -8.73 -1.18 5.17
C THR A 32 -9.29 -1.15 6.59
N ARG A 33 -10.06 -2.18 6.97
CA ARG A 33 -10.60 -2.32 8.34
C ARG A 33 -9.50 -2.46 9.38
N ALA A 34 -8.47 -3.23 9.05
CA ALA A 34 -7.31 -3.35 9.93
C ALA A 34 -6.56 -2.01 10.12
N LEU A 35 -6.41 -1.22 9.06
CA LEU A 35 -5.84 0.12 9.15
C LEU A 35 -6.71 1.05 10.02
N VAL A 36 -8.04 1.03 9.87
CA VAL A 36 -8.96 1.83 10.69
C VAL A 36 -8.78 1.48 12.17
N GLU A 37 -8.71 0.19 12.52
CA GLU A 37 -8.52 -0.24 13.91
C GLU A 37 -7.17 0.18 14.48
N LEU A 38 -6.09 0.05 13.71
CA LEU A 38 -4.73 0.37 14.16
C LEU A 38 -4.47 1.87 14.26
N LEU A 39 -4.94 2.64 13.30
CA LEU A 39 -4.70 4.09 13.19
C LEU A 39 -5.70 4.92 14.01
N GLY A 40 -6.88 4.37 14.29
CA GLY A 40 -7.92 5.00 15.10
C GLY A 40 -8.81 5.99 14.34
N PRO A 41 -9.82 6.59 15.06
CA PRO A 41 -10.95 7.29 14.44
C PRO A 41 -10.60 8.62 13.77
N HIS A 42 -9.47 9.25 14.09
CA HIS A 42 -9.04 10.53 13.50
C HIS A 42 -8.16 10.34 12.26
N SER A 43 -8.12 9.14 11.71
CA SER A 43 -7.34 8.83 10.51
C SER A 43 -8.15 9.03 9.24
N ARG A 44 -7.42 9.33 8.14
CA ARG A 44 -7.97 9.33 6.78
C ARG A 44 -7.33 8.19 6.00
N ILE A 45 -8.14 7.36 5.37
CA ILE A 45 -7.66 6.22 4.59
C ILE A 45 -8.24 6.28 3.18
N TYR A 46 -7.38 6.36 2.19
CA TYR A 46 -7.72 6.14 0.79
C TYR A 46 -7.62 4.64 0.51
N ALA A 47 -8.72 4.04 0.06
CA ALA A 47 -8.78 2.62 -0.25
C ALA A 47 -9.01 2.43 -1.75
N ILE A 48 -7.95 2.09 -2.47
CA ILE A 48 -7.90 2.07 -3.92
C ILE A 48 -7.99 0.63 -4.43
N ASP A 49 -8.95 0.38 -5.32
CA ASP A 49 -9.01 -0.88 -6.08
C ASP A 49 -9.59 -0.63 -7.47
N ARG A 50 -9.20 -1.47 -8.44
CA ARG A 50 -9.74 -1.42 -9.80
C ARG A 50 -11.11 -2.09 -9.92
N ASP A 51 -11.46 -2.98 -9.00
CA ASP A 51 -12.76 -3.65 -8.99
C ASP A 51 -13.83 -2.75 -8.36
N ALA A 52 -14.65 -2.13 -9.23
CA ALA A 52 -15.73 -1.25 -8.80
C ALA A 52 -16.76 -1.96 -7.89
N ARG A 53 -16.92 -3.28 -7.99
CA ARG A 53 -17.86 -4.05 -7.13
C ARG A 53 -17.29 -4.15 -5.71
N ALA A 54 -16.02 -4.48 -5.59
CA ALA A 54 -15.32 -4.52 -4.30
C ALA A 54 -15.33 -3.13 -3.63
N VAL A 55 -15.01 -2.07 -4.37
CA VAL A 55 -15.06 -0.68 -3.89
C VAL A 55 -16.47 -0.28 -3.45
N ALA A 56 -17.53 -0.73 -4.15
CA ALA A 56 -18.92 -0.45 -3.74
C ALA A 56 -19.29 -1.15 -2.42
N VAL A 57 -18.75 -2.34 -2.15
CA VAL A 57 -18.91 -3.02 -0.83
C VAL A 57 -18.22 -2.20 0.24
N LEU A 58 -16.98 -1.83 -0.01
CA LEU A 58 -16.17 -1.02 0.93
C LEU A 58 -16.82 0.33 1.22
N LYS A 59 -17.37 1.01 0.22
CA LYS A 59 -18.07 2.29 0.36
C LYS A 59 -19.28 2.20 1.31
N ARG A 60 -20.07 1.12 1.22
CA ARG A 60 -21.22 0.91 2.12
C ARG A 60 -20.80 0.69 3.58
N TRP A 61 -19.68 -0.01 3.77
CA TRP A 61 -19.12 -0.17 5.10
C TRP A 61 -18.53 1.15 5.63
N ALA A 62 -17.70 1.84 4.86
CA ALA A 62 -17.03 3.08 5.23
C ALA A 62 -18.00 4.18 5.69
N ALA A 63 -19.21 4.24 5.12
CA ALA A 63 -20.24 5.20 5.50
C ALA A 63 -20.71 5.07 6.97
N LYS A 64 -20.35 4.00 7.67
CA LYS A 64 -20.75 3.72 9.05
C LYS A 64 -19.57 3.85 10.03
N GLU A 65 -18.37 4.10 9.52
CA GLU A 65 -17.16 4.16 10.34
C GLU A 65 -16.88 5.57 10.86
N ALA A 66 -16.26 5.63 12.05
CA ALA A 66 -15.83 6.89 12.64
C ALA A 66 -14.60 7.49 11.97
N ALA A 67 -13.71 6.64 11.41
CA ALA A 67 -12.56 7.10 10.60
C ALA A 67 -13.03 7.52 9.21
N THR A 68 -12.35 8.51 8.62
CA THR A 68 -12.64 8.93 7.25
C THR A 68 -12.01 7.96 6.27
N VAL A 69 -12.82 7.09 5.68
CA VAL A 69 -12.40 6.18 4.60
C VAL A 69 -12.94 6.68 3.27
N THR A 70 -12.06 6.85 2.29
CA THR A 70 -12.38 7.30 0.93
C THR A 70 -12.09 6.16 -0.06
N PRO A 71 -13.08 5.34 -0.42
CA PRO A 71 -12.91 4.30 -1.43
C PRO A 71 -12.81 4.92 -2.83
N VAL A 72 -11.80 4.49 -3.60
CA VAL A 72 -11.48 5.02 -4.94
C VAL A 72 -11.43 3.88 -5.94
N VAL A 73 -12.19 3.98 -7.03
CA VAL A 73 -12.07 3.04 -8.16
C VAL A 73 -10.94 3.52 -9.05
N ALA A 74 -9.79 2.88 -8.99
CA ALA A 74 -8.64 3.20 -9.83
C ALA A 74 -7.71 1.99 -9.99
N ASP A 75 -7.03 1.93 -11.13
CA ASP A 75 -5.92 1.02 -11.36
C ASP A 75 -4.62 1.71 -10.93
N PHE A 76 -4.08 1.32 -9.78
CA PHE A 76 -2.85 1.92 -9.24
C PHE A 76 -1.60 1.66 -10.10
N THR A 77 -1.70 0.80 -11.12
CA THR A 77 -0.62 0.62 -12.10
C THR A 77 -0.58 1.73 -13.14
N ARG A 78 -1.58 2.62 -13.17
CA ARG A 78 -1.73 3.77 -14.06
C ARG A 78 -1.71 5.09 -13.27
N PRO A 79 -1.54 6.24 -13.91
CA PRO A 79 -1.76 7.53 -13.26
C PRO A 79 -3.21 7.66 -12.77
N PHE A 80 -3.40 8.18 -11.57
CA PHE A 80 -4.71 8.46 -10.97
C PHE A 80 -4.54 9.57 -9.92
N ASP A 81 -5.65 10.13 -9.43
CA ASP A 81 -5.67 11.15 -8.39
C ASP A 81 -6.35 10.64 -7.11
N LEU A 82 -5.94 11.18 -5.97
CA LEU A 82 -6.59 10.94 -4.68
C LEU A 82 -7.48 12.14 -4.34
N PRO A 83 -8.82 11.95 -4.25
CA PRO A 83 -9.76 13.05 -4.03
C PRO A 83 -9.47 13.83 -2.74
N GLY A 84 -9.27 15.15 -2.84
CA GLY A 84 -9.01 16.03 -1.71
C GLY A 84 -7.64 15.85 -1.04
N LEU A 85 -6.70 15.22 -1.73
CA LEU A 85 -5.29 15.23 -1.38
C LEU A 85 -4.58 16.20 -2.32
N GLU A 86 -4.37 17.43 -1.86
CA GLU A 86 -3.81 18.52 -2.69
C GLU A 86 -2.31 18.36 -2.94
N GLU A 87 -1.60 17.69 -2.01
CA GLU A 87 -0.18 17.39 -2.11
C GLU A 87 0.08 15.91 -1.76
N PRO A 88 1.14 15.29 -2.32
CA PRO A 88 1.53 13.94 -1.96
C PRO A 88 2.10 13.93 -0.53
N ARG A 89 1.24 13.69 0.47
CA ARG A 89 1.59 13.73 1.91
C ARG A 89 0.92 12.62 2.70
N LEU A 90 0.89 11.41 2.15
CA LEU A 90 0.46 10.26 2.94
C LEU A 90 1.50 9.98 4.04
N ASP A 91 1.03 9.70 5.25
CA ASP A 91 1.87 9.22 6.35
C ASP A 91 2.35 7.80 6.11
N GLY A 92 1.59 7.04 5.33
CA GLY A 92 2.02 5.71 4.89
C GLY A 92 1.13 5.13 3.80
N ILE A 93 1.62 4.03 3.23
CA ILE A 93 0.88 3.20 2.28
C ILE A 93 0.98 1.73 2.65
N LEU A 94 -0.06 0.99 2.29
CA LEU A 94 -0.13 -0.46 2.42
C LEU A 94 -0.44 -1.06 1.05
N LEU A 95 0.32 -2.08 0.67
CA LEU A 95 0.01 -2.99 -0.43
C LEU A 95 -0.05 -4.41 0.14
N ALA A 96 -1.24 -4.95 0.28
CA ALA A 96 -1.44 -6.29 0.84
C ALA A 96 -1.94 -7.24 -0.25
N ASN A 97 -1.11 -8.22 -0.62
CA ASN A 97 -1.38 -9.18 -1.69
C ASN A 97 -1.77 -8.51 -3.04
N ALA A 98 -1.13 -7.39 -3.34
CA ALA A 98 -1.49 -6.56 -4.48
C ALA A 98 -0.33 -6.35 -5.45
N LEU A 99 0.90 -6.19 -4.95
CA LEU A 99 2.05 -5.84 -5.77
C LEU A 99 2.50 -7.00 -6.67
N HIS A 100 2.28 -8.24 -6.26
CA HIS A 100 2.58 -9.43 -7.06
C HIS A 100 1.72 -9.59 -8.32
N PHE A 101 0.70 -8.75 -8.55
CA PHE A 101 -0.03 -8.67 -9.81
C PHE A 101 0.63 -7.72 -10.82
N VAL A 102 1.69 -7.03 -10.43
CA VAL A 102 2.36 -5.99 -11.22
C VAL A 102 3.65 -6.53 -11.82
N PRO A 103 3.80 -6.59 -13.15
CA PRO A 103 5.04 -7.07 -13.77
C PRO A 103 6.24 -6.20 -13.42
N ASP A 104 6.07 -4.86 -13.45
CA ASP A 104 7.12 -3.88 -13.14
C ASP A 104 6.93 -3.30 -11.73
N ALA A 105 6.98 -4.18 -10.71
CA ALA A 105 6.73 -3.82 -9.31
C ALA A 105 7.61 -2.66 -8.83
N ALA A 106 8.87 -2.57 -9.28
CA ALA A 106 9.79 -1.49 -8.90
C ALA A 106 9.33 -0.12 -9.39
N VAL A 107 8.92 -0.02 -10.65
CA VAL A 107 8.42 1.22 -11.25
C VAL A 107 7.13 1.68 -10.58
N VAL A 108 6.20 0.75 -10.38
CA VAL A 108 4.92 1.07 -9.75
C VAL A 108 5.11 1.45 -8.28
N LEU A 109 5.90 0.69 -7.51
CA LEU A 109 6.18 1.02 -6.12
C LEU A 109 6.85 2.40 -6.00
N GLY A 110 7.85 2.71 -6.83
CA GLY A 110 8.49 4.03 -6.85
C GLY A 110 7.52 5.18 -7.11
N ARG A 111 6.55 4.98 -8.01
CA ARG A 111 5.49 5.97 -8.26
C ARG A 111 4.54 6.11 -7.08
N LEU A 112 4.16 5.01 -6.41
CA LEU A 112 3.29 5.06 -5.24
C LEU A 112 3.98 5.68 -4.03
N THR A 113 5.29 5.45 -3.85
CA THR A 113 6.06 6.08 -2.78
C THR A 113 6.17 7.59 -2.93
N ALA A 114 6.03 8.13 -4.14
CA ALA A 114 5.98 9.57 -4.37
C ALA A 114 4.78 10.25 -3.65
N TRP A 115 3.70 9.53 -3.37
CA TRP A 115 2.57 10.01 -2.56
C TRP A 115 2.87 10.07 -1.06
N VAL A 116 3.90 9.35 -0.59
CA VAL A 116 4.25 9.27 0.83
C VAL A 116 5.19 10.43 1.17
N ARG A 117 4.98 11.11 2.29
CA ARG A 117 5.93 12.14 2.75
C ARG A 117 7.29 11.53 3.10
N PRO A 118 8.39 12.30 3.07
CA PRO A 118 9.68 11.86 3.59
C PRO A 118 9.55 11.31 5.02
N GLY A 119 10.17 10.16 5.30
CA GLY A 119 10.03 9.43 6.55
C GLY A 119 8.68 8.77 6.78
N GLY A 120 7.77 8.81 5.80
CA GLY A 120 6.50 8.08 5.85
C GLY A 120 6.68 6.59 5.58
N ARG A 121 5.74 5.78 6.07
CA ARG A 121 5.82 4.32 6.14
C ARG A 121 5.28 3.65 4.88
N VAL A 122 5.99 2.65 4.38
CA VAL A 122 5.52 1.72 3.34
C VAL A 122 5.45 0.32 3.92
N VAL A 123 4.29 -0.31 3.82
CA VAL A 123 4.04 -1.67 4.30
C VAL A 123 3.67 -2.56 3.13
N LEU A 124 4.38 -3.67 2.99
CA LEU A 124 4.13 -4.69 1.98
C LEU A 124 3.74 -6.00 2.66
N VAL A 125 2.66 -6.63 2.20
CA VAL A 125 2.27 -7.98 2.61
C VAL A 125 2.33 -8.85 1.36
N GLU A 126 3.31 -9.76 1.29
CA GLU A 126 3.61 -10.53 0.09
C GLU A 126 4.08 -11.96 0.42
N TYR A 127 4.34 -12.75 -0.61
CA TYR A 127 4.70 -14.15 -0.47
C TYR A 127 6.17 -14.41 -0.74
N ASP A 128 6.81 -15.12 0.19
CA ASP A 128 8.08 -15.81 -0.02
C ASP A 128 7.85 -17.28 -0.39
N ARG A 129 8.83 -17.90 -1.10
CA ARG A 129 8.82 -19.33 -1.47
C ARG A 129 7.54 -19.79 -2.16
N ARG A 130 6.96 -18.93 -2.98
CA ARG A 130 5.76 -19.24 -3.75
C ARG A 130 6.09 -19.20 -5.25
N ALA A 131 5.75 -20.28 -5.96
CA ALA A 131 5.88 -20.33 -7.41
C ALA A 131 4.88 -19.39 -8.09
N ALA A 132 5.26 -18.86 -9.24
CA ALA A 132 4.36 -18.06 -10.06
C ALA A 132 3.11 -18.87 -10.44
N SER A 133 1.96 -18.21 -10.40
CA SER A 133 0.65 -18.78 -10.73
C SER A 133 -0.29 -17.68 -11.20
N ARG A 134 -1.47 -18.03 -11.69
CA ARG A 134 -2.48 -17.02 -12.04
C ARG A 134 -2.92 -16.12 -10.88
N TRP A 135 -2.74 -16.58 -9.63
CA TRP A 135 -3.09 -15.85 -8.41
C TRP A 135 -1.92 -15.05 -7.82
N VAL A 136 -0.69 -15.37 -8.22
CA VAL A 136 0.54 -14.68 -7.85
C VAL A 136 1.44 -14.66 -9.09
N PRO A 137 1.12 -13.86 -10.11
CA PRO A 137 1.84 -13.92 -11.40
C PRO A 137 3.32 -13.54 -11.29
N TYR A 138 3.62 -12.57 -10.44
CA TYR A 138 4.97 -11.98 -10.26
C TYR A 138 5.36 -12.02 -8.78
N PRO A 139 5.73 -13.20 -8.22
CA PRO A 139 6.08 -13.32 -6.81
C PRO A 139 7.21 -12.37 -6.41
N ILE A 140 7.12 -11.84 -5.18
CA ILE A 140 8.13 -10.95 -4.60
C ILE A 140 8.79 -11.68 -3.42
N PRO A 141 9.76 -12.57 -3.70
CA PRO A 141 10.46 -13.29 -2.64
C PRO A 141 11.36 -12.35 -1.83
N LEU A 142 11.62 -12.71 -0.57
CA LEU A 142 12.47 -11.93 0.34
C LEU A 142 13.82 -11.57 -0.27
N ALA A 143 14.41 -12.45 -1.08
CA ALA A 143 15.68 -12.21 -1.75
C ALA A 143 15.66 -10.99 -2.72
N ARG A 144 14.48 -10.62 -3.25
CA ARG A 144 14.32 -9.47 -4.15
C ARG A 144 13.90 -8.19 -3.42
N LEU A 145 13.47 -8.30 -2.17
CA LEU A 145 12.81 -7.22 -1.46
C LEU A 145 13.73 -6.01 -1.24
N ALA A 146 14.98 -6.23 -0.83
CA ALA A 146 15.95 -5.14 -0.59
C ALA A 146 16.23 -4.32 -1.86
N ALA A 147 16.41 -4.97 -3.00
CA ALA A 147 16.60 -4.30 -4.27
C ALA A 147 15.35 -3.54 -4.72
N LEU A 148 14.17 -4.14 -4.51
CA LEU A 148 12.88 -3.53 -4.83
C LEU A 148 12.64 -2.24 -4.02
N THR A 149 12.85 -2.28 -2.71
CA THR A 149 12.66 -1.11 -1.84
C THR A 149 13.68 -0.02 -2.12
N ALA A 150 14.95 -0.37 -2.33
CA ALA A 150 15.99 0.60 -2.69
C ALA A 150 15.67 1.32 -4.02
N SER A 151 15.22 0.60 -5.04
CA SER A 151 14.83 1.20 -6.34
C SER A 151 13.61 2.12 -6.24
N ALA A 152 12.78 1.93 -5.21
CA ALA A 152 11.60 2.76 -4.93
C ALA A 152 11.90 3.95 -3.99
N GLY A 153 13.15 4.22 -3.64
CA GLY A 153 13.55 5.32 -2.75
C GLY A 153 13.19 5.09 -1.28
N LEU A 154 13.21 3.83 -0.85
CA LEU A 154 12.91 3.44 0.52
C LEU A 154 14.16 3.00 1.28
N THR A 155 14.09 3.04 2.60
CA THR A 155 15.10 2.45 3.48
C THR A 155 15.17 0.93 3.29
N SER A 156 16.20 0.29 3.85
CA SER A 156 16.26 -1.17 3.93
C SER A 156 15.01 -1.70 4.64
N PRO A 157 14.32 -2.70 4.06
CA PRO A 157 13.09 -3.23 4.62
C PRO A 157 13.36 -4.08 5.86
N SER A 158 12.51 -3.94 6.87
CA SER A 158 12.46 -4.83 8.03
C SER A 158 11.28 -5.80 7.89
N ILE A 159 11.51 -7.09 8.16
CA ILE A 159 10.44 -8.08 8.21
C ILE A 159 9.83 -8.04 9.61
N THR A 160 8.57 -7.62 9.70
CA THR A 160 7.86 -7.40 10.97
C THR A 160 6.99 -8.58 11.37
N ALA A 161 6.56 -9.40 10.42
CA ALA A 161 5.82 -10.63 10.66
C ALA A 161 6.01 -11.64 9.52
N THR A 162 5.88 -12.92 9.85
CA THR A 162 5.78 -14.02 8.88
C THR A 162 4.79 -15.05 9.37
N ARG A 163 4.07 -15.70 8.43
CA ARG A 163 3.24 -16.86 8.76
C ARG A 163 3.16 -17.83 7.56
N PRO A 164 2.94 -19.14 7.79
CA PRO A 164 2.60 -20.06 6.72
C PRO A 164 1.34 -19.59 5.98
N SER A 165 1.35 -19.68 4.65
CA SER A 165 0.16 -19.39 3.86
C SER A 165 -0.65 -20.65 3.62
N ALA A 166 -1.98 -20.58 3.80
CA ALA A 166 -2.91 -21.65 3.44
C ALA A 166 -2.85 -22.03 1.94
N PHE A 167 -2.30 -21.13 1.12
CA PHE A 167 -2.16 -21.31 -0.33
C PHE A 167 -0.73 -21.70 -0.76
N GLY A 168 0.12 -22.12 0.20
CA GLY A 168 1.52 -22.47 -0.01
C GLY A 168 2.48 -21.28 0.13
N GLY A 169 3.73 -21.58 0.48
CA GLY A 169 4.77 -20.61 0.79
C GLY A 169 4.58 -19.93 2.15
N ILE A 170 5.24 -18.81 2.32
CA ILE A 170 5.23 -18.00 3.53
C ILE A 170 4.70 -16.61 3.18
N LEU A 171 3.67 -16.15 3.89
CA LEU A 171 3.25 -14.76 3.85
C LEU A 171 4.16 -13.96 4.78
N TYR A 172 4.70 -12.84 4.30
CA TYR A 172 5.51 -11.94 5.11
C TYR A 172 4.94 -10.53 5.11
N VAL A 173 5.26 -9.77 6.15
CA VAL A 173 5.04 -8.33 6.23
C VAL A 173 6.39 -7.65 6.29
N ALA A 174 6.61 -6.71 5.39
CA ALA A 174 7.79 -5.87 5.35
C ALA A 174 7.40 -4.41 5.55
N ALA A 175 8.21 -3.69 6.31
CA ALA A 175 8.08 -2.26 6.53
C ALA A 175 9.37 -1.55 6.14
N ALA A 176 9.24 -0.43 5.42
CA ALA A 176 10.32 0.47 5.06
C ALA A 176 9.82 1.92 5.13
N ASP A 177 10.72 2.88 5.24
CA ASP A 177 10.34 4.30 5.27
C ASP A 177 10.83 5.00 3.99
N ARG A 178 10.06 5.98 3.49
CA ARG A 178 10.50 6.80 2.37
C ARG A 178 11.74 7.61 2.78
N LEU A 179 12.79 7.53 1.97
CA LEU A 179 13.99 8.36 2.16
C LEU A 179 13.63 9.84 1.96
N ALA A 180 14.40 10.72 2.61
CA ALA A 180 14.32 12.14 2.32
C ALA A 180 14.71 12.39 0.85
N ASP A 181 14.03 13.34 0.22
CA ASP A 181 14.43 13.79 -1.11
C ASP A 181 15.82 14.41 -0.98
N ASP A 182 16.78 13.90 -1.75
CA ASP A 182 18.13 14.51 -1.80
C ASP A 182 17.95 15.93 -2.34
N ALA A 183 18.28 16.93 -1.52
CA ALA A 183 18.12 18.36 -1.84
C ALA A 183 18.91 18.79 -3.11
N THR A 184 19.61 17.87 -3.76
CA THR A 184 20.43 18.08 -4.94
C THR A 184 19.82 17.61 -6.26
N LYS A 185 18.66 16.93 -6.24
CA LYS A 185 17.95 16.59 -7.50
C LYS A 185 16.85 17.62 -7.77
N PRO A 186 16.90 18.36 -8.91
CA PRO A 186 15.79 19.20 -9.29
C PRO A 186 14.53 18.34 -9.51
N THR A 187 13.47 18.66 -8.80
CA THR A 187 12.15 18.02 -8.91
C THR A 187 11.59 18.29 -10.31
N SER A 188 11.84 17.40 -11.25
CA SER A 188 11.10 17.39 -12.50
C SER A 188 9.76 16.69 -12.26
N LEU A 189 8.77 17.46 -11.81
CA LEU A 189 7.37 17.05 -11.94
C LEU A 189 7.08 16.86 -13.43
N PRO A 190 6.53 15.72 -13.87
CA PRO A 190 5.99 15.64 -15.21
C PRO A 190 4.84 16.64 -15.30
N ALA A 191 5.05 17.69 -16.11
CA ALA A 191 4.01 18.63 -16.46
C ALA A 191 2.83 17.85 -17.05
N ALA A 192 1.70 17.87 -16.37
CA ALA A 192 0.43 17.48 -16.97
C ALA A 192 0.28 18.34 -18.23
N ALA A 193 0.27 17.70 -19.39
CA ALA A 193 0.02 18.35 -20.68
C ALA A 193 -1.37 18.99 -20.59
N ARG A 194 -1.42 20.30 -20.42
CA ARG A 194 -2.59 21.11 -20.76
C ARG A 194 -2.70 21.06 -22.27
N ILE A 195 -3.60 20.25 -22.76
CA ILE A 195 -4.09 20.35 -24.12
C ILE A 195 -5.20 21.38 -24.10
N LEU A 196 -5.00 22.45 -24.87
CA LEU A 196 -5.99 23.44 -25.26
C LEU A 196 -7.09 22.78 -26.11
#